data_36a11b6a56337149bbc68a56c46b7a15
#
_entry.id   36a11b6a56337149bbc68a56c46b7a15
#
_cell.length_a   1.000
_cell.length_b   1.000
_cell.length_c   1.000
_cell.angle_alpha   90.00
_cell.angle_beta   90.00
_cell.angle_gamma   90.00
#
_symmetry.space_group_name_H-M   'P 1'
#
loop_
_entity.id
_entity.type
_entity.pdbx_description
1 polymer ?
#
loop_
_entity_poly.entity_id
_entity_poly.type
_entity_poly.pdbx_seq_one_letter_code
_entity_poly.pdbx_strand_id
1 'polypeptide(L)'
;MAATEWVHEVEDDALAAIDYCYERGWTDGLPVVPPERGRVDAMLAMEGRPSATVIASHPATGLECSLRGAAVNAVMAGCLPEYFPVVVAALEAVNEPDYSFHASTASTGGSAPMVIVSGPVVRELGMNSAGNVFGPGNRANATIGRAMRLIIMNVFEMLPGISDQSTQGHPGKYASCIAERAESSPWDPLHVELGYGEDISSATVFAGSGFCNVENHGGNTPESILDCVADAMASLSCITIGQSVVVLSPEHADIVASTGWSRADVCQYLFTQANQAVEVMQRVGKYVEREHERQGTEHVHRGFGP
;
A
#
# COMPACT_ATOMS: atom_id res chain seq x y z
N MET A 1 -15.45 11.55 -20.70
CA MET A 1 -16.10 12.83 -20.31
C MET A 1 -15.46 13.98 -21.08
N ALA A 2 -16.25 14.97 -21.52
CA ALA A 2 -15.71 16.13 -22.25
C ALA A 2 -14.83 16.98 -21.31
N ALA A 3 -13.82 17.68 -21.86
CA ALA A 3 -12.86 18.47 -21.08
C ALA A 3 -13.50 19.56 -20.16
N THR A 4 -14.75 19.93 -20.43
CA THR A 4 -15.53 20.91 -19.66
C THR A 4 -16.12 20.36 -18.37
N GLU A 5 -16.23 19.04 -18.20
CA GLU A 5 -16.82 18.41 -17.01
C GLU A 5 -15.88 18.40 -15.78
N TRP A 6 -14.62 18.78 -15.98
CA TRP A 6 -13.59 18.81 -14.93
C TRP A 6 -13.39 20.21 -14.31
N VAL A 7 -14.14 21.22 -14.74
CA VAL A 7 -14.00 22.59 -14.23
C VAL A 7 -15.32 23.03 -13.62
N HIS A 8 -15.28 23.36 -12.33
CA HIS A 8 -16.38 23.90 -11.57
C HIS A 8 -16.02 25.30 -11.08
N GLU A 9 -16.98 26.23 -11.16
CA GLU A 9 -16.86 27.54 -10.56
C GLU A 9 -17.52 27.50 -9.18
N VAL A 10 -16.78 27.89 -8.15
CA VAL A 10 -17.24 27.98 -6.76
C VAL A 10 -16.89 29.33 -6.20
N GLU A 11 -17.50 29.72 -5.09
CA GLU A 11 -17.14 30.94 -4.38
C GLU A 11 -15.63 30.96 -4.04
N ASP A 12 -15.01 32.15 -4.09
CA ASP A 12 -13.60 32.36 -3.71
C ASP A 12 -13.45 32.34 -2.17
N ASP A 13 -13.88 31.23 -1.59
CA ASP A 13 -13.76 30.90 -0.17
C ASP A 13 -13.33 29.43 -0.02
N ALA A 14 -12.24 29.20 0.72
CA ALA A 14 -11.68 27.87 0.92
C ALA A 14 -12.66 26.91 1.64
N LEU A 15 -13.46 27.40 2.60
CA LEU A 15 -14.43 26.56 3.31
C LEU A 15 -15.58 26.18 2.40
N ALA A 16 -16.12 27.13 1.62
CA ALA A 16 -17.18 26.86 0.65
C ALA A 16 -16.70 25.86 -0.42
N ALA A 17 -15.45 25.94 -0.87
CA ALA A 17 -14.88 25.00 -1.82
C ALA A 17 -14.70 23.60 -1.22
N ILE A 18 -14.35 23.47 0.06
CA ILE A 18 -14.28 22.18 0.78
C ILE A 18 -15.68 21.58 0.92
N ASP A 19 -16.67 22.38 1.35
CA ASP A 19 -18.06 21.94 1.51
C ASP A 19 -18.64 21.49 0.18
N TYR A 20 -18.33 22.19 -0.90
CA TYR A 20 -18.69 21.77 -2.27
C TYR A 20 -18.13 20.39 -2.61
N CYS A 21 -16.87 20.08 -2.25
CA CYS A 21 -16.30 18.75 -2.47
C CYS A 21 -17.04 17.67 -1.67
N TYR A 22 -17.47 17.96 -0.43
CA TYR A 22 -18.31 17.04 0.36
C TYR A 22 -19.66 16.78 -0.31
N GLU A 23 -20.36 17.84 -0.74
CA GLU A 23 -21.65 17.72 -1.41
C GLU A 23 -21.59 16.88 -2.69
N ARG A 24 -20.45 16.91 -3.39
CA ARG A 24 -20.19 16.11 -4.59
C ARG A 24 -19.75 14.68 -4.30
N GLY A 25 -19.50 14.31 -3.05
CA GLY A 25 -19.03 13.00 -2.68
C GLY A 25 -17.58 12.71 -3.11
N TRP A 26 -16.77 13.76 -3.32
CA TRP A 26 -15.37 13.63 -3.77
C TRP A 26 -14.38 13.44 -2.64
N THR A 27 -14.84 13.34 -1.40
CA THR A 27 -13.97 13.18 -0.25
C THR A 27 -14.01 11.77 0.31
N ASP A 28 -12.98 11.40 1.04
CA ASP A 28 -12.89 10.17 1.83
C ASP A 28 -13.52 10.30 3.24
N GLY A 29 -14.34 11.33 3.46
CA GLY A 29 -14.91 11.70 4.75
C GLY A 29 -14.07 12.70 5.53
N LEU A 30 -12.90 13.08 5.03
CA LEU A 30 -12.02 14.13 5.58
C LEU A 30 -12.00 15.36 4.67
N PRO A 31 -11.73 16.55 5.19
CA PRO A 31 -11.54 17.73 4.36
C PRO A 31 -10.47 17.52 3.30
N VAL A 32 -10.70 18.04 2.13
CA VAL A 32 -9.74 18.01 1.01
C VAL A 32 -9.22 19.40 0.68
N VAL A 33 -8.04 19.48 0.11
CA VAL A 33 -7.55 20.72 -0.48
C VAL A 33 -8.28 20.95 -1.80
N PRO A 34 -8.96 22.08 -2.01
CA PRO A 34 -9.60 22.36 -3.30
C PRO A 34 -8.60 22.27 -4.45
N PRO A 35 -8.91 21.49 -5.52
CA PRO A 35 -7.98 21.23 -6.61
C PRO A 35 -7.97 22.40 -7.63
N GLU A 36 -7.52 23.56 -7.18
CA GLU A 36 -7.36 24.73 -8.04
C GLU A 36 -6.46 24.43 -9.25
N ARG A 37 -6.81 25.03 -10.40
CA ARG A 37 -6.10 24.81 -11.65
C ARG A 37 -4.58 24.99 -11.52
N GLY A 38 -4.13 26.06 -10.88
CA GLY A 38 -2.71 26.33 -10.70
C GLY A 38 -1.97 25.26 -9.91
N ARG A 39 -2.64 24.67 -8.89
CA ARG A 39 -2.08 23.56 -8.11
C ARG A 39 -1.99 22.26 -8.92
N VAL A 40 -3.03 21.97 -9.72
CA VAL A 40 -3.05 20.80 -10.61
C VAL A 40 -1.97 20.93 -11.69
N ASP A 41 -1.84 22.12 -12.30
CA ASP A 41 -0.81 22.37 -13.31
C ASP A 41 0.62 22.26 -12.72
N ALA A 42 0.83 22.67 -11.48
CA ALA A 42 2.11 22.46 -10.78
C ALA A 42 2.43 20.97 -10.55
N MET A 43 1.44 20.13 -10.23
CA MET A 43 1.63 18.67 -10.18
C MET A 43 2.05 18.11 -11.55
N LEU A 44 1.31 18.46 -12.60
CA LEU A 44 1.56 17.99 -13.97
C LEU A 44 2.94 18.40 -14.48
N ALA A 45 3.44 19.56 -14.06
CA ALA A 45 4.78 20.03 -14.44
C ALA A 45 5.91 19.13 -13.91
N MET A 46 5.69 18.37 -12.84
CA MET A 46 6.68 17.45 -12.28
C MET A 46 6.82 16.16 -13.10
N GLU A 47 5.86 15.84 -13.96
CA GLU A 47 5.82 14.56 -14.66
C GLU A 47 6.35 14.65 -16.11
N GLY A 48 6.15 15.76 -16.76
CA GLY A 48 6.64 16.01 -18.12
C GLY A 48 5.89 15.30 -19.26
N ARG A 49 5.03 14.32 -18.98
CA ARG A 49 4.15 13.65 -19.96
C ARG A 49 2.88 14.48 -20.19
N PRO A 50 2.19 14.32 -21.34
CA PRO A 50 0.91 14.98 -21.58
C PRO A 50 -0.12 14.66 -20.51
N SER A 51 -0.88 15.65 -20.04
CA SER A 51 -1.85 15.50 -18.94
C SER A 51 -2.97 14.49 -19.22
N ALA A 52 -3.24 14.18 -20.48
CA ALA A 52 -4.22 13.18 -20.92
C ALA A 52 -3.65 11.74 -20.97
N THR A 53 -2.35 11.56 -20.70
CA THR A 53 -1.74 10.22 -20.70
C THR A 53 -2.42 9.35 -19.66
N VAL A 54 -2.96 8.21 -20.07
CA VAL A 54 -3.53 7.20 -19.20
C VAL A 54 -2.38 6.43 -18.52
N ILE A 55 -2.40 6.32 -17.20
CA ILE A 55 -1.36 5.70 -16.39
C ILE A 55 -1.86 4.45 -15.65
N ALA A 56 -3.16 4.30 -15.50
CA ALA A 56 -3.77 3.09 -14.93
C ALA A 56 -5.19 2.90 -15.47
N SER A 57 -5.65 1.64 -15.49
CA SER A 57 -7.02 1.29 -15.86
C SER A 57 -7.56 0.21 -14.93
N HIS A 58 -8.83 0.32 -14.54
CA HIS A 58 -9.46 -0.72 -13.72
C HIS A 58 -9.96 -1.86 -14.58
N PRO A 59 -9.47 -3.11 -14.41
CA PRO A 59 -9.67 -4.18 -15.38
C PRO A 59 -11.12 -4.64 -15.52
N ALA A 60 -11.96 -4.46 -14.50
CA ALA A 60 -13.36 -4.89 -14.56
C ALA A 60 -14.31 -3.80 -15.05
N THR A 61 -14.03 -2.52 -14.79
CA THR A 61 -14.91 -1.40 -15.19
C THR A 61 -14.45 -0.72 -16.46
N GLY A 62 -13.18 -0.86 -16.84
CA GLY A 62 -12.58 -0.13 -17.95
C GLY A 62 -12.37 1.36 -17.67
N LEU A 63 -12.60 1.82 -16.44
CA LEU A 63 -12.33 3.21 -16.06
C LEU A 63 -10.82 3.47 -16.07
N GLU A 64 -10.44 4.60 -16.63
CA GLU A 64 -9.04 4.99 -16.84
C GLU A 64 -8.66 6.20 -15.99
N CYS A 65 -7.47 6.15 -15.41
CA CYS A 65 -6.86 7.27 -14.72
C CYS A 65 -5.83 7.95 -15.63
N SER A 66 -6.11 9.19 -16.00
CA SER A 66 -5.12 10.04 -16.68
C SER A 66 -4.22 10.74 -15.65
N LEU A 67 -3.06 11.24 -16.09
CA LEU A 67 -2.20 12.08 -15.26
C LEU A 67 -2.96 13.28 -14.67
N ARG A 68 -3.89 13.90 -15.41
CA ARG A 68 -4.74 14.96 -14.87
C ARG A 68 -5.65 14.46 -13.75
N GLY A 69 -6.30 13.31 -13.92
CA GLY A 69 -7.15 12.71 -12.86
C GLY A 69 -6.35 12.40 -11.59
N ALA A 70 -5.15 11.86 -11.74
CA ALA A 70 -4.23 11.62 -10.64
C ALA A 70 -3.80 12.93 -9.95
N ALA A 71 -3.44 13.97 -10.73
CA ALA A 71 -3.00 15.26 -10.20
C ALA A 71 -4.10 15.97 -9.40
N VAL A 72 -5.35 15.96 -9.87
CA VAL A 72 -6.50 16.50 -9.14
C VAL A 72 -6.61 15.85 -7.76
N ASN A 73 -6.59 14.53 -7.70
CA ASN A 73 -6.73 13.80 -6.43
C ASN A 73 -5.48 13.92 -5.54
N ALA A 74 -4.28 14.07 -6.11
CA ALA A 74 -3.06 14.35 -5.35
C ALA A 74 -3.13 15.73 -4.67
N VAL A 75 -3.64 16.77 -5.37
CA VAL A 75 -3.92 18.07 -4.75
C VAL A 75 -4.95 17.93 -3.65
N MET A 76 -6.06 17.24 -3.91
CA MET A 76 -7.13 17.02 -2.92
C MET A 76 -6.62 16.31 -1.67
N ALA A 77 -5.71 15.35 -1.82
CA ALA A 77 -5.05 14.68 -0.71
C ALA A 77 -4.11 15.59 0.10
N GLY A 78 -3.67 16.71 -0.45
CA GLY A 78 -2.73 17.64 0.16
C GLY A 78 -1.26 17.40 -0.21
N CYS A 79 -0.98 16.67 -1.28
CA CYS A 79 0.38 16.47 -1.78
C CYS A 79 1.04 17.80 -2.16
N LEU A 80 2.36 17.85 -2.04
CA LEU A 80 3.19 18.85 -2.71
C LEU A 80 3.51 18.38 -4.13
N PRO A 81 3.80 19.29 -5.07
CA PRO A 81 4.10 18.92 -6.45
C PRO A 81 5.20 17.86 -6.59
N GLU A 82 6.27 17.96 -5.80
CA GLU A 82 7.39 17.02 -5.79
C GLU A 82 7.03 15.60 -5.35
N TYR A 83 5.87 15.38 -4.73
CA TYR A 83 5.39 14.03 -4.38
C TYR A 83 4.68 13.32 -5.52
N PHE A 84 4.27 14.09 -6.54
CA PHE A 84 3.43 13.57 -7.62
C PHE A 84 4.08 12.43 -8.43
N PRO A 85 5.39 12.45 -8.75
CA PRO A 85 6.03 11.31 -9.40
C PRO A 85 5.90 10.00 -8.62
N VAL A 86 5.92 10.05 -7.28
CA VAL A 86 5.72 8.85 -6.45
C VAL A 86 4.27 8.34 -6.54
N VAL A 87 3.29 9.25 -6.56
CA VAL A 87 1.88 8.88 -6.77
C VAL A 87 1.68 8.21 -8.12
N VAL A 88 2.33 8.74 -9.17
CA VAL A 88 2.27 8.18 -10.53
C VAL A 88 2.89 6.78 -10.56
N ALA A 89 4.09 6.61 -10.01
CA ALA A 89 4.74 5.31 -9.94
C ALA A 89 3.90 4.27 -9.16
N ALA A 90 3.27 4.68 -8.05
CA ALA A 90 2.38 3.81 -7.29
C ALA A 90 1.12 3.42 -8.09
N LEU A 91 0.57 4.32 -8.91
CA LEU A 91 -0.57 4.01 -9.79
C LEU A 91 -0.17 3.07 -10.93
N GLU A 92 1.00 3.24 -11.50
CA GLU A 92 1.54 2.32 -12.50
C GLU A 92 1.75 0.92 -11.87
N ALA A 93 2.25 0.84 -10.64
CA ALA A 93 2.42 -0.41 -9.92
C ALA A 93 1.10 -1.14 -9.61
N VAL A 94 0.02 -0.43 -9.24
CA VAL A 94 -1.29 -1.10 -9.05
C VAL A 94 -1.89 -1.62 -10.35
N ASN A 95 -1.43 -1.13 -11.48
CA ASN A 95 -1.88 -1.57 -12.81
C ASN A 95 -1.15 -2.85 -13.28
N GLU A 96 -0.08 -3.25 -12.60
CA GLU A 96 0.61 -4.51 -12.90
C GLU A 96 -0.29 -5.72 -12.58
N PRO A 97 -0.27 -6.77 -13.40
CA PRO A 97 -1.15 -7.93 -13.23
C PRO A 97 -1.06 -8.58 -11.84
N ASP A 98 0.14 -8.61 -11.25
CA ASP A 98 0.40 -9.26 -9.97
C ASP A 98 -0.26 -8.57 -8.78
N TYR A 99 -0.58 -7.27 -8.90
CA TYR A 99 -1.31 -6.55 -7.86
C TYR A 99 -2.77 -6.99 -7.74
N SER A 100 -3.36 -7.52 -8.80
CA SER A 100 -4.77 -7.94 -8.83
C SER A 100 -5.75 -6.82 -8.45
N PHE A 101 -5.67 -5.69 -9.18
CA PHE A 101 -6.35 -4.42 -8.85
C PHE A 101 -7.85 -4.59 -8.59
N HIS A 102 -8.56 -5.36 -9.41
CA HIS A 102 -9.99 -5.60 -9.20
C HIS A 102 -10.27 -6.33 -7.88
N ALA A 103 -9.56 -7.41 -7.60
CA ALA A 103 -9.78 -8.19 -6.39
C ALA A 103 -9.46 -7.37 -5.12
N SER A 104 -8.44 -6.52 -5.16
CA SER A 104 -8.05 -5.67 -4.02
C SER A 104 -9.02 -4.52 -3.74
N THR A 105 -9.83 -4.11 -4.73
CA THR A 105 -10.75 -2.97 -4.60
C THR A 105 -12.21 -3.37 -4.38
N ALA A 106 -12.64 -4.53 -4.87
CA ALA A 106 -14.04 -4.97 -4.82
C ALA A 106 -14.31 -6.11 -3.82
N SER A 107 -13.28 -6.65 -3.19
CA SER A 107 -13.39 -7.78 -2.25
C SER A 107 -14.07 -7.41 -0.94
N THR A 108 -14.74 -8.40 -0.32
CA THR A 108 -15.21 -8.32 1.07
C THR A 108 -14.07 -8.34 2.09
N GLY A 109 -12.86 -8.69 1.69
CA GLY A 109 -11.66 -8.75 2.52
C GLY A 109 -11.09 -7.40 2.96
N GLY A 110 -11.49 -6.31 2.31
CA GLY A 110 -11.17 -4.95 2.77
C GLY A 110 -9.74 -4.47 2.50
N SER A 111 -9.10 -4.97 1.45
CA SER A 111 -7.74 -4.56 1.08
C SER A 111 -7.62 -3.07 0.75
N ALA A 112 -6.44 -2.52 0.97
CA ALA A 112 -6.04 -1.17 0.58
C ALA A 112 -4.63 -1.18 0.00
N PRO A 113 -4.31 -0.32 -0.98
CA PRO A 113 -2.94 -0.18 -1.43
C PRO A 113 -2.08 0.40 -0.31
N MET A 114 -1.03 -0.31 0.02
CA MET A 114 0.06 0.15 0.86
C MET A 114 1.25 0.44 -0.04
N VAL A 115 1.75 1.66 -0.03
CA VAL A 115 2.89 2.09 -0.82
C VAL A 115 4.15 2.03 0.03
N ILE A 116 5.18 1.36 -0.46
CA ILE A 116 6.52 1.32 0.14
C ILE A 116 7.45 2.07 -0.80
N VAL A 117 8.00 3.18 -0.34
CA VAL A 117 8.90 4.01 -1.14
C VAL A 117 10.34 3.71 -0.76
N SER A 118 11.16 3.41 -1.76
CA SER A 118 12.57 3.05 -1.60
C SER A 118 13.46 3.89 -2.51
N GLY A 119 14.72 4.04 -2.15
CA GLY A 119 15.72 4.75 -2.92
C GLY A 119 15.91 6.22 -2.55
N PRO A 120 16.67 6.99 -3.35
CA PRO A 120 17.07 8.37 -3.04
C PRO A 120 15.91 9.33 -2.74
N VAL A 121 14.74 9.13 -3.37
CA VAL A 121 13.55 9.96 -3.22
C VAL A 121 13.05 10.03 -1.77
N VAL A 122 13.30 9.01 -0.97
CA VAL A 122 12.94 9.00 0.47
C VAL A 122 13.56 10.20 1.19
N ARG A 123 14.85 10.43 0.98
CA ARG A 123 15.58 11.57 1.55
C ARG A 123 15.23 12.88 0.87
N GLU A 124 15.10 12.88 -0.44
CA GLU A 124 14.79 14.08 -1.24
C GLU A 124 13.46 14.70 -0.85
N LEU A 125 12.44 13.88 -0.58
CA LEU A 125 11.12 14.32 -0.16
C LEU A 125 10.97 14.46 1.37
N GLY A 126 12.00 14.15 2.15
CA GLY A 126 11.96 14.17 3.61
C GLY A 126 10.90 13.21 4.16
N MET A 127 10.75 12.03 3.58
CA MET A 127 9.81 11.03 4.05
C MET A 127 10.23 10.47 5.40
N ASN A 128 9.25 10.10 6.23
CA ASN A 128 9.54 9.38 7.46
C ASN A 128 9.81 7.90 7.16
N SER A 129 11.03 7.45 7.42
CA SER A 129 11.47 6.04 7.39
C SER A 129 11.91 5.53 8.77
N ALA A 130 11.63 6.30 9.83
CA ALA A 130 12.09 6.05 11.19
C ALA A 130 10.94 5.70 12.14
N GLY A 131 11.09 6.01 13.41
CA GLY A 131 10.07 5.75 14.42
C GLY A 131 8.70 6.28 14.01
N ASN A 132 7.64 5.53 14.35
CA ASN A 132 6.25 5.82 13.99
C ASN A 132 6.00 5.88 12.47
N VAL A 133 6.69 5.05 11.68
CA VAL A 133 6.64 5.06 10.21
C VAL A 133 5.22 4.83 9.64
N PHE A 134 4.37 4.09 10.35
CA PHE A 134 2.97 3.88 10.01
C PHE A 134 2.02 4.94 10.59
N GLY A 135 2.52 5.83 11.42
CA GLY A 135 1.73 6.83 12.13
C GLY A 135 1.68 8.19 11.43
N PRO A 136 0.94 9.12 12.02
CA PRO A 136 0.81 10.48 11.49
C PRO A 136 2.08 11.32 11.74
N GLY A 137 2.15 12.47 11.04
CA GLY A 137 3.15 13.50 11.30
C GLY A 137 4.02 13.87 10.11
N ASN A 138 4.20 12.97 9.14
CA ASN A 138 4.93 13.29 7.91
C ASN A 138 3.96 13.55 6.75
N ARG A 139 4.10 14.71 6.10
CA ARG A 139 3.19 15.11 5.02
C ARG A 139 3.30 14.19 3.80
N ALA A 140 4.51 13.83 3.38
CA ALA A 140 4.71 12.99 2.20
C ALA A 140 4.07 11.60 2.40
N ASN A 141 4.41 10.90 3.51
CA ASN A 141 3.82 9.61 3.83
C ASN A 141 2.27 9.68 3.86
N ALA A 142 1.71 10.64 4.59
CA ALA A 142 0.28 10.74 4.75
C ALA A 142 -0.44 11.05 3.44
N THR A 143 0.04 12.04 2.68
CA THR A 143 -0.68 12.54 1.50
C THR A 143 -0.51 11.67 0.26
N ILE A 144 0.64 11.01 0.08
CA ILE A 144 0.84 10.03 -1.01
C ILE A 144 -0.13 8.85 -0.83
N GLY A 145 -0.18 8.25 0.37
CA GLY A 145 -1.12 7.17 0.64
C GLY A 145 -2.58 7.58 0.48
N ARG A 146 -2.94 8.80 0.92
CA ARG A 146 -4.28 9.35 0.77
C ARG A 146 -4.64 9.64 -0.69
N ALA A 147 -3.69 10.09 -1.51
CA ALA A 147 -3.91 10.31 -2.93
C ALA A 147 -4.34 9.03 -3.64
N MET A 148 -3.70 7.89 -3.33
CA MET A 148 -4.09 6.59 -3.85
C MET A 148 -5.55 6.25 -3.52
N ARG A 149 -6.00 6.50 -2.28
CA ARG A 149 -7.39 6.25 -1.87
C ARG A 149 -8.37 7.15 -2.63
N LEU A 150 -8.09 8.44 -2.71
CA LEU A 150 -8.97 9.38 -3.43
C LEU A 150 -9.07 9.04 -4.91
N ILE A 151 -7.97 8.63 -5.55
CA ILE A 151 -7.98 8.19 -6.95
C ILE A 151 -8.85 6.93 -7.12
N ILE A 152 -8.71 5.95 -6.24
CA ILE A 152 -9.51 4.72 -6.27
C ILE A 152 -11.00 5.02 -6.14
N MET A 153 -11.38 5.97 -5.30
CA MET A 153 -12.78 6.37 -5.12
C MET A 153 -13.28 7.24 -6.26
N ASN A 154 -12.56 8.28 -6.61
CA ASN A 154 -13.08 9.34 -7.49
C ASN A 154 -12.87 9.04 -8.99
N VAL A 155 -11.83 8.30 -9.34
CA VAL A 155 -11.52 8.00 -10.75
C VAL A 155 -12.01 6.60 -11.14
N PHE A 156 -11.80 5.61 -10.28
CA PHE A 156 -12.22 4.23 -10.55
C PHE A 156 -13.58 3.89 -9.97
N GLU A 157 -14.22 4.83 -9.25
CA GLU A 157 -15.57 4.69 -8.67
C GLU A 157 -15.70 3.50 -7.71
N MET A 158 -14.59 3.15 -7.04
CA MET A 158 -14.58 2.10 -6.02
C MET A 158 -15.09 2.67 -4.69
N LEU A 159 -16.39 2.88 -4.62
CA LEU A 159 -17.06 3.55 -3.51
C LEU A 159 -17.42 2.56 -2.39
N PRO A 160 -17.17 2.92 -1.12
CA PRO A 160 -17.52 2.09 0.03
C PRO A 160 -19.01 1.75 0.08
N GLY A 161 -19.34 0.46 0.24
CA GLY A 161 -20.70 -0.04 0.29
C GLY A 161 -21.42 -0.15 -1.07
N ILE A 162 -20.79 0.27 -2.17
CA ILE A 162 -21.33 0.17 -3.53
C ILE A 162 -20.47 -0.81 -4.33
N SER A 163 -19.29 -0.42 -4.73
CA SER A 163 -18.30 -1.26 -5.45
C SER A 163 -17.27 -1.86 -4.51
N ASP A 164 -16.82 -1.12 -3.51
CA ASP A 164 -15.98 -1.63 -2.42
C ASP A 164 -16.87 -2.34 -1.38
N GLN A 165 -16.88 -3.67 -1.40
CA GLN A 165 -17.72 -4.52 -0.56
C GLN A 165 -17.06 -4.95 0.75
N SER A 166 -16.02 -4.24 1.19
CA SER A 166 -15.30 -4.54 2.43
C SER A 166 -16.25 -4.70 3.62
N THR A 167 -16.18 -5.85 4.32
CA THR A 167 -17.05 -6.12 5.46
C THR A 167 -16.81 -5.12 6.59
N GLN A 168 -15.55 -4.84 6.89
CA GLN A 168 -15.15 -3.92 7.97
C GLN A 168 -14.19 -2.84 7.48
N GLY A 169 -13.30 -3.18 6.53
CA GLY A 169 -12.17 -2.32 6.17
C GLY A 169 -11.15 -2.20 7.33
N HIS A 170 -10.22 -1.27 7.21
CA HIS A 170 -9.24 -0.94 8.24
C HIS A 170 -8.70 0.49 8.06
N PRO A 171 -8.07 1.10 9.08
CA PRO A 171 -7.60 2.50 9.00
C PRO A 171 -6.66 2.80 7.84
N GLY A 172 -5.85 1.84 7.37
CA GLY A 172 -5.00 2.00 6.19
C GLY A 172 -5.75 2.28 4.88
N LYS A 173 -7.08 2.15 4.87
CA LYS A 173 -7.90 2.57 3.72
C LYS A 173 -7.98 4.09 3.56
N TYR A 174 -7.70 4.87 4.60
CA TYR A 174 -7.58 6.33 4.48
C TYR A 174 -6.25 6.73 3.85
N ALA A 175 -5.15 6.15 4.36
CA ALA A 175 -3.81 6.41 3.86
C ALA A 175 -2.88 5.26 4.31
N SER A 176 -2.07 4.75 3.40
CA SER A 176 -1.06 3.76 3.74
C SER A 176 0.16 3.96 2.83
N CYS A 177 1.17 4.66 3.34
CA CYS A 177 2.43 4.85 2.65
C CYS A 177 3.55 4.96 3.68
N ILE A 178 4.58 4.15 3.49
CA ILE A 178 5.80 4.15 4.31
C ILE A 178 7.02 4.34 3.41
N ALA A 179 8.13 4.73 4.02
CA ALA A 179 9.42 4.76 3.36
C ALA A 179 10.36 3.74 3.98
N GLU A 180 11.18 3.11 3.15
CA GLU A 180 12.21 2.19 3.59
C GLU A 180 13.39 2.95 4.21
N ARG A 181 13.92 2.44 5.33
CA ARG A 181 15.10 2.99 6.00
C ARG A 181 16.38 2.25 5.55
N ALA A 182 16.76 2.48 4.30
CA ALA A 182 17.91 1.80 3.70
C ALA A 182 19.24 2.05 4.43
N GLU A 183 19.45 3.26 4.94
CA GLU A 183 20.70 3.66 5.63
C GLU A 183 20.95 2.92 6.95
N SER A 184 19.93 2.28 7.52
CA SER A 184 20.05 1.49 8.75
C SER A 184 19.67 0.02 8.54
N SER A 185 19.52 -0.41 7.30
CA SER A 185 19.26 -1.81 6.97
C SER A 185 20.56 -2.58 6.89
N PRO A 186 20.66 -3.76 7.50
CA PRO A 186 21.81 -4.65 7.33
C PRO A 186 21.80 -5.40 5.99
N TRP A 187 20.71 -5.30 5.23
CA TRP A 187 20.52 -5.91 3.92
C TRP A 187 20.40 -4.84 2.84
N ASP A 188 20.57 -5.24 1.60
CA ASP A 188 20.32 -4.36 0.46
C ASP A 188 18.91 -3.77 0.50
N PRO A 189 18.70 -2.54 -0.01
CA PRO A 189 17.37 -1.97 -0.13
C PRO A 189 16.43 -2.85 -0.96
N LEU A 190 15.13 -2.84 -0.63
CA LEU A 190 14.11 -3.67 -1.31
C LEU A 190 14.15 -3.52 -2.83
N HIS A 191 14.28 -2.31 -3.35
CA HIS A 191 14.32 -2.08 -4.79
C HIS A 191 15.57 -2.68 -5.45
N VAL A 192 16.71 -2.72 -4.74
CA VAL A 192 17.94 -3.34 -5.23
C VAL A 192 17.78 -4.86 -5.31
N GLU A 193 17.19 -5.48 -4.28
CA GLU A 193 16.86 -6.92 -4.31
C GLU A 193 15.86 -7.28 -5.42
N LEU A 194 14.97 -6.36 -5.77
CA LEU A 194 14.04 -6.51 -6.90
C LEU A 194 14.71 -6.24 -8.27
N GLY A 195 16.02 -5.98 -8.29
CA GLY A 195 16.82 -5.86 -9.50
C GLY A 195 16.98 -4.45 -10.06
N TYR A 196 16.58 -3.42 -9.32
CA TYR A 196 16.82 -2.03 -9.69
C TYR A 196 18.20 -1.55 -9.20
N GLY A 197 18.73 -0.50 -9.82
CA GLY A 197 19.98 0.13 -9.37
C GLY A 197 19.81 0.89 -8.04
N GLU A 198 20.89 1.04 -7.27
CA GLU A 198 20.88 1.77 -5.99
C GLU A 198 20.46 3.23 -6.13
N ASP A 199 20.73 3.84 -7.28
CA ASP A 199 20.38 5.23 -7.64
C ASP A 199 18.94 5.40 -8.13
N ILE A 200 18.22 4.32 -8.26
CA ILE A 200 16.80 4.34 -8.71
C ILE A 200 15.88 4.47 -7.50
N SER A 201 14.91 5.36 -7.63
CA SER A 201 13.80 5.45 -6.68
C SER A 201 12.63 4.62 -7.15
N SER A 202 11.95 3.92 -6.24
CA SER A 202 10.84 3.03 -6.58
C SER A 202 9.66 3.17 -5.62
N ALA A 203 8.49 2.79 -6.11
CA ALA A 203 7.28 2.60 -5.32
C ALA A 203 6.81 1.14 -5.47
N THR A 204 6.91 0.36 -4.41
CA THR A 204 6.33 -0.98 -4.34
C THR A 204 4.93 -0.88 -3.74
N VAL A 205 3.94 -1.52 -4.37
CA VAL A 205 2.56 -1.46 -3.87
C VAL A 205 2.07 -2.84 -3.46
N PHE A 206 1.51 -2.91 -2.27
CA PHE A 206 1.01 -4.12 -1.65
C PHE A 206 -0.48 -3.99 -1.32
N ALA A 207 -1.28 -5.01 -1.62
CA ALA A 207 -2.71 -5.05 -1.30
C ALA A 207 -2.93 -5.48 0.16
N GLY A 208 -2.75 -4.56 1.12
CA GLY A 208 -2.82 -4.84 2.54
C GLY A 208 -4.25 -4.99 3.06
N SER A 209 -4.57 -6.09 3.73
CA SER A 209 -5.87 -6.32 4.36
C SER A 209 -5.93 -5.87 5.83
N GLY A 210 -4.85 -5.34 6.35
CA GLY A 210 -4.73 -4.83 7.73
C GLY A 210 -3.29 -4.83 8.22
N PHE A 211 -3.11 -4.39 9.46
CA PHE A 211 -1.81 -4.32 10.13
C PHE A 211 -1.88 -5.14 11.41
N CYS A 212 -0.80 -5.86 11.70
CA CYS A 212 -0.59 -6.53 12.98
C CYS A 212 0.70 -6.00 13.60
N ASN A 213 0.62 -5.41 14.78
CA ASN A 213 1.79 -5.01 15.54
C ASN A 213 2.27 -6.19 16.37
N VAL A 214 3.49 -6.66 16.12
CA VAL A 214 4.10 -7.78 16.82
C VAL A 214 5.16 -7.22 17.79
N GLU A 215 4.93 -7.43 19.08
CA GLU A 215 5.86 -7.00 20.13
C GLU A 215 6.83 -8.14 20.50
N ASN A 216 8.11 -7.82 20.56
CA ASN A 216 9.14 -8.70 21.09
C ASN A 216 10.23 -7.88 21.78
N HIS A 217 10.29 -7.95 23.12
CA HIS A 217 11.23 -7.18 23.94
C HIS A 217 12.39 -8.04 24.47
N GLY A 218 12.33 -9.33 24.36
CA GLY A 218 13.32 -10.24 24.96
C GLY A 218 14.06 -11.11 23.95
N GLY A 219 13.67 -11.04 22.68
CA GLY A 219 14.29 -11.84 21.63
C GLY A 219 15.70 -11.35 21.30
N ASN A 220 16.68 -12.25 21.35
CA ASN A 220 18.07 -11.98 21.06
C ASN A 220 18.68 -12.99 20.06
N THR A 221 17.86 -13.80 19.43
CA THR A 221 18.21 -14.70 18.33
C THR A 221 17.20 -14.53 17.20
N PRO A 222 17.59 -14.86 15.96
CA PRO A 222 16.67 -14.83 14.82
C PRO A 222 15.35 -15.58 15.10
N GLU A 223 15.45 -16.79 15.63
CA GLU A 223 14.30 -17.65 15.90
C GLU A 223 13.39 -17.01 16.95
N SER A 224 13.93 -16.48 18.05
CA SER A 224 13.13 -15.89 19.12
C SER A 224 12.38 -14.62 18.68
N ILE A 225 12.88 -13.90 17.69
CA ILE A 225 12.22 -12.73 17.09
C ILE A 225 11.19 -13.19 16.07
N LEU A 226 11.59 -14.07 15.15
CA LEU A 226 10.79 -14.42 13.98
C LEU A 226 9.67 -15.39 14.30
N ASP A 227 9.76 -16.18 15.38
CA ASP A 227 8.66 -17.05 15.85
C ASP A 227 7.41 -16.23 16.23
N CYS A 228 7.59 -15.07 16.86
CA CYS A 228 6.47 -14.17 17.16
C CYS A 228 5.81 -13.64 15.87
N VAL A 229 6.62 -13.34 14.86
CA VAL A 229 6.13 -12.89 13.56
C VAL A 229 5.41 -14.03 12.83
N ALA A 230 6.00 -15.23 12.84
CA ALA A 230 5.41 -16.43 12.23
C ALA A 230 4.05 -16.80 12.86
N ASP A 231 3.92 -16.70 14.19
CA ASP A 231 2.65 -16.93 14.91
C ASP A 231 1.58 -15.90 14.46
N ALA A 232 1.93 -14.62 14.40
CA ALA A 232 1.05 -13.59 13.89
C ALA A 232 0.63 -13.85 12.44
N MET A 233 1.57 -14.21 11.56
CA MET A 233 1.29 -14.57 10.17
C MET A 233 0.36 -15.78 10.08
N ALA A 234 0.59 -16.82 10.87
CA ALA A 234 -0.25 -18.01 10.91
C ALA A 234 -1.69 -17.71 11.35
N SER A 235 -1.89 -16.70 12.21
CA SER A 235 -3.21 -16.28 12.70
C SER A 235 -4.03 -15.50 11.68
N LEU A 236 -3.40 -14.85 10.69
CA LEU A 236 -4.07 -13.98 9.71
C LEU A 236 -5.05 -14.70 8.76
N SER A 237 -5.00 -16.01 8.72
CA SER A 237 -6.03 -16.85 8.11
C SER A 237 -6.54 -16.42 6.73
N CYS A 238 -5.65 -16.33 5.76
CA CYS A 238 -6.07 -16.24 4.36
C CYS A 238 -6.66 -17.57 3.87
N ILE A 239 -7.79 -17.50 3.17
CA ILE A 239 -8.36 -18.63 2.41
C ILE A 239 -7.75 -18.72 1.00
N THR A 240 -7.01 -17.73 0.58
CA THR A 240 -6.32 -17.66 -0.70
C THR A 240 -4.82 -17.53 -0.48
N ILE A 241 -4.04 -17.94 -1.46
CA ILE A 241 -2.61 -17.65 -1.51
C ILE A 241 -2.45 -16.13 -1.52
N GLY A 242 -1.58 -15.62 -0.67
CA GLY A 242 -1.31 -14.20 -0.54
C GLY A 242 0.15 -13.94 -0.21
N GLN A 243 0.46 -12.70 0.09
CA GLN A 243 1.78 -12.24 0.50
C GLN A 243 1.68 -11.54 1.85
N SER A 244 2.77 -11.52 2.61
CA SER A 244 2.91 -10.69 3.81
C SER A 244 4.06 -9.73 3.67
N VAL A 245 3.87 -8.50 4.09
CA VAL A 245 4.97 -7.55 4.27
C VAL A 245 5.33 -7.53 5.74
N VAL A 246 6.59 -7.82 6.05
CA VAL A 246 7.15 -7.76 7.39
C VAL A 246 8.07 -6.56 7.47
N VAL A 247 7.81 -5.66 8.41
CA VAL A 247 8.65 -4.49 8.67
C VAL A 247 9.32 -4.68 10.03
N LEU A 248 10.61 -4.97 10.00
CA LEU A 248 11.42 -5.13 11.20
C LEU A 248 11.93 -3.78 11.69
N SER A 249 12.00 -3.60 13.02
CA SER A 249 12.77 -2.49 13.58
C SER A 249 14.26 -2.67 13.27
N PRO A 250 15.06 -1.58 13.18
CA PRO A 250 16.50 -1.69 12.96
C PRO A 250 17.18 -2.62 13.95
N GLU A 251 16.83 -2.55 15.24
CA GLU A 251 17.39 -3.41 16.28
C GLU A 251 17.15 -4.90 15.98
N HIS A 252 15.93 -5.29 15.63
CA HIS A 252 15.63 -6.69 15.31
C HIS A 252 16.31 -7.13 14.01
N ALA A 253 16.36 -6.26 13.01
CA ALA A 253 17.08 -6.54 11.76
C ALA A 253 18.57 -6.77 12.00
N ASP A 254 19.20 -5.94 12.84
CA ASP A 254 20.62 -6.07 13.20
C ASP A 254 20.89 -7.38 13.98
N ILE A 255 20.03 -7.75 14.93
CA ILE A 255 20.16 -9.03 15.66
C ILE A 255 20.13 -10.20 14.68
N VAL A 256 19.15 -10.22 13.78
CA VAL A 256 18.99 -11.30 12.81
C VAL A 256 20.18 -11.36 11.86
N ALA A 257 20.58 -10.24 11.27
CA ALA A 257 21.70 -10.18 10.32
C ALA A 257 23.07 -10.47 10.97
N SER A 258 23.26 -10.11 12.26
CA SER A 258 24.51 -10.38 12.98
C SER A 258 24.87 -11.86 13.09
N THR A 259 23.90 -12.74 12.92
CA THR A 259 24.11 -14.19 12.88
C THR A 259 24.35 -14.74 11.47
N GLY A 260 24.41 -13.86 10.47
CA GLY A 260 24.67 -14.20 9.07
C GLY A 260 23.41 -14.52 8.26
N TRP A 261 22.22 -14.27 8.78
CA TRP A 261 20.98 -14.49 8.04
C TRP A 261 20.78 -13.38 7.00
N SER A 262 20.53 -13.80 5.78
CA SER A 262 20.07 -12.92 4.70
C SER A 262 18.57 -12.67 4.80
N ARG A 263 18.06 -11.71 4.04
CA ARG A 263 16.61 -11.50 3.90
C ARG A 263 15.90 -12.76 3.35
N ALA A 264 16.54 -13.48 2.43
CA ALA A 264 16.03 -14.75 1.90
C ALA A 264 15.89 -15.81 3.00
N ASP A 265 16.84 -15.90 3.94
CA ASP A 265 16.77 -16.83 5.08
C ASP A 265 15.60 -16.45 6.00
N VAL A 266 15.38 -15.16 6.25
CA VAL A 266 14.22 -14.67 7.01
C VAL A 266 12.91 -15.07 6.32
N CYS A 267 12.78 -14.81 5.03
CA CYS A 267 11.58 -15.19 4.27
C CYS A 267 11.35 -16.71 4.31
N GLN A 268 12.39 -17.50 4.10
CA GLN A 268 12.30 -18.96 4.12
C GLN A 268 11.91 -19.49 5.51
N TYR A 269 12.47 -18.89 6.57
CA TYR A 269 12.12 -19.25 7.95
C TYR A 269 10.65 -18.95 8.24
N LEU A 270 10.21 -17.73 7.96
CA LEU A 270 8.82 -17.31 8.16
C LEU A 270 7.84 -18.17 7.33
N PHE A 271 8.18 -18.47 6.08
CA PHE A 271 7.39 -19.38 5.25
C PHE A 271 7.23 -20.75 5.90
N THR A 272 8.29 -21.28 6.49
CA THR A 272 8.31 -22.60 7.10
C THR A 272 7.56 -22.64 8.43
N GLN A 273 7.69 -21.58 9.26
CA GLN A 273 7.13 -21.54 10.60
C GLN A 273 5.67 -21.05 10.63
N ALA A 274 5.27 -20.15 9.71
CA ALA A 274 3.92 -19.59 9.66
C ALA A 274 2.89 -20.60 9.12
N ASN A 275 2.58 -21.62 9.90
CA ASN A 275 1.65 -22.68 9.51
C ASN A 275 0.60 -22.96 10.62
N GLN A 276 -0.49 -23.59 10.23
CA GLN A 276 -1.56 -24.04 11.12
C GLN A 276 -1.89 -25.50 10.83
N ALA A 277 -2.21 -26.24 11.89
CA ALA A 277 -2.67 -27.62 11.74
C ALA A 277 -4.00 -27.68 10.97
N VAL A 278 -4.15 -28.66 10.10
CA VAL A 278 -5.33 -28.87 9.25
C VAL A 278 -6.60 -28.97 10.11
N GLU A 279 -6.56 -29.66 11.24
CA GLU A 279 -7.71 -29.84 12.15
C GLU A 279 -8.18 -28.51 12.74
N VAL A 280 -7.24 -27.59 13.03
CA VAL A 280 -7.57 -26.24 13.49
C VAL A 280 -8.29 -25.46 12.38
N MET A 281 -7.79 -25.59 11.18
CA MET A 281 -8.35 -24.94 9.99
C MET A 281 -9.75 -25.44 9.66
N GLN A 282 -9.97 -26.75 9.72
CA GLN A 282 -11.28 -27.38 9.53
C GLN A 282 -12.26 -26.92 10.59
N ARG A 283 -11.87 -26.96 11.87
CA ARG A 283 -12.72 -26.55 13.00
C ARG A 283 -13.24 -25.12 12.91
N VAL A 284 -12.43 -24.20 12.35
CA VAL A 284 -12.83 -22.79 12.21
C VAL A 284 -13.41 -22.47 10.82
N GLY A 285 -13.63 -23.47 9.99
CA GLY A 285 -14.23 -23.32 8.67
C GLY A 285 -13.34 -22.60 7.63
N LYS A 286 -12.01 -22.62 7.83
CA LYS A 286 -11.04 -21.96 6.96
C LYS A 286 -10.31 -22.91 6.03
N TYR A 287 -10.49 -24.21 6.20
CA TYR A 287 -9.87 -25.25 5.42
C TYR A 287 -10.83 -25.76 4.36
N VAL A 288 -10.34 -25.87 3.12
CA VAL A 288 -11.03 -26.53 2.01
C VAL A 288 -10.28 -27.81 1.69
N GLU A 289 -10.93 -28.95 1.84
CA GLU A 289 -10.39 -30.32 1.73
C GLU A 289 -9.53 -30.54 0.46
N ARG A 290 -9.88 -29.86 -0.64
CA ARG A 290 -9.15 -29.93 -1.91
C ARG A 290 -7.71 -29.40 -1.86
N GLU A 291 -7.38 -28.56 -0.91
CA GLU A 291 -6.06 -27.97 -0.79
C GLU A 291 -5.08 -28.89 -0.05
N HIS A 292 -5.59 -29.65 0.93
CA HIS A 292 -4.82 -30.70 1.63
C HIS A 292 -4.43 -31.84 0.70
N GLU A 293 -5.35 -32.29 -0.14
CA GLU A 293 -5.08 -33.36 -1.13
C GLU A 293 -4.01 -32.97 -2.14
N ARG A 294 -3.87 -31.67 -2.46
CA ARG A 294 -2.82 -31.16 -3.36
C ARG A 294 -1.45 -31.08 -2.69
N GLN A 295 -1.40 -30.83 -1.39
CA GLN A 295 -0.15 -30.55 -0.66
C GLN A 295 0.42 -31.78 0.04
N GLY A 296 -0.40 -32.82 0.32
CA GLY A 296 0.01 -34.06 0.97
C GLY A 296 0.63 -33.85 2.37
N THR A 297 0.25 -32.78 3.06
CA THR A 297 0.82 -32.39 4.34
C THR A 297 -0.24 -32.31 5.44
N GLU A 298 0.14 -32.63 6.69
CA GLU A 298 -0.73 -32.47 7.86
C GLU A 298 -0.92 -31.00 8.27
N HIS A 299 -0.14 -30.08 7.69
CA HIS A 299 -0.17 -28.65 7.94
C HIS A 299 -0.31 -27.88 6.65
N VAL A 300 -1.17 -26.89 6.65
CA VAL A 300 -1.28 -25.92 5.57
C VAL A 300 -0.27 -24.81 5.83
N HIS A 301 0.77 -24.75 5.00
CA HIS A 301 1.66 -23.61 5.01
C HIS A 301 0.88 -22.39 4.50
N ARG A 302 0.81 -21.37 5.32
CA ARG A 302 0.28 -20.05 4.98
C ARG A 302 1.39 -19.08 4.63
N GLY A 303 2.54 -19.64 4.42
CA GLY A 303 3.65 -18.94 3.85
C GLY A 303 3.40 -18.74 2.37
N PHE A 304 3.81 -17.66 1.93
CA PHE A 304 3.72 -17.07 0.64
C PHE A 304 4.96 -17.51 -0.12
N GLY A 305 4.83 -17.87 -1.37
CA GLY A 305 5.98 -18.25 -2.18
C GLY A 305 7.09 -17.20 -2.14
N PRO A 306 8.31 -17.60 -2.46
CA PRO A 306 9.44 -16.68 -2.50
C PRO A 306 9.21 -15.54 -3.46
#